data_fccb27e37da1c43a2b4aa96277ed124e
#
_entry.id   fccb27e37da1c43a2b4aa96277ed124e
#
_cell.length_a   1.000
_cell.length_b   1.000
_cell.length_c   1.000
_cell.angle_alpha   90.00
_cell.angle_beta   90.00
_cell.angle_gamma   90.00
#
_symmetry.space_group_name_H-M   'P 1'
#
loop_
_entity.id
_entity.type
_entity.pdbx_description
1 polymer ?
#
loop_
_entity_poly.entity_id
_entity_poly.type
_entity_poly.pdbx_seq_one_letter_code
_entity_poly.pdbx_strand_id
1 'polypeptide(L)'
;MARRKSYELVYDPEVRKHISKIEQKYHALIRRQIRSRLMFEPETETRNRKPLLRPSVLGSAWELRFGPDNRFRVFYEADHALNQVYILAVGVKIKDRLFVGGEEFDL
;
A
#
# COMPACT_ATOMS: atom_id res chain seq x y z
N MET A 1 8.07 15.04 -25.54
CA MET A 1 7.47 14.92 -24.20
C MET A 1 7.89 13.61 -23.57
N ALA A 2 8.50 13.68 -22.39
CA ALA A 2 8.94 12.48 -21.71
C ALA A 2 7.73 11.70 -21.19
N ARG A 3 7.70 10.40 -21.43
CA ARG A 3 6.67 9.54 -20.89
C ARG A 3 7.02 9.21 -19.45
N ARG A 4 6.02 9.16 -18.59
CA ARG A 4 6.19 8.64 -17.24
C ARG A 4 6.50 7.15 -17.33
N LYS A 5 7.49 6.73 -16.55
CA LYS A 5 7.81 5.34 -16.42
C LYS A 5 6.70 4.67 -15.60
N SER A 6 6.08 3.64 -16.16
CA SER A 6 5.06 2.89 -15.43
C SER A 6 5.65 1.63 -14.82
N TYR A 7 5.13 1.27 -13.65
CA TYR A 7 5.50 0.07 -12.94
C TYR A 7 4.36 -0.94 -13.01
N GLU A 8 4.71 -2.21 -13.12
CA GLU A 8 3.75 -3.29 -13.00
C GLU A 8 3.41 -3.47 -11.52
N LEU A 9 2.13 -3.52 -11.20
CA LEU A 9 1.69 -3.76 -9.83
C LEU A 9 1.55 -5.26 -9.61
N VAL A 10 2.34 -5.79 -8.70
CA VAL A 10 2.34 -7.21 -8.35
C VAL A 10 1.81 -7.35 -6.93
N TYR A 11 0.74 -8.11 -6.77
CA TYR A 11 0.08 -8.27 -5.48
C TYR A 11 0.51 -9.56 -4.81
N ASP A 12 0.94 -9.46 -3.56
CA ASP A 12 1.14 -10.65 -2.73
C ASP A 12 -0.19 -11.40 -2.65
N PRO A 13 -0.18 -12.75 -2.71
CA PRO A 13 -1.42 -13.54 -2.65
C PRO A 13 -2.27 -13.25 -1.42
N GLU A 14 -1.69 -12.86 -0.30
CA GLU A 14 -2.41 -12.55 0.93
C GLU A 14 -3.22 -11.25 0.85
N VAL A 15 -2.91 -10.37 -0.13
CA VAL A 15 -3.60 -9.07 -0.24
C VAL A 15 -5.10 -9.24 -0.49
N ARG A 16 -5.49 -10.26 -1.25
CA ARG A 16 -6.91 -10.54 -1.46
C ARG A 16 -7.62 -10.78 -0.13
N LYS A 17 -7.01 -11.55 0.75
CA LYS A 17 -7.54 -11.82 2.08
C LYS A 17 -7.57 -10.55 2.92
N HIS A 18 -6.53 -9.72 2.83
CA HIS A 18 -6.50 -8.45 3.55
C HIS A 18 -7.67 -7.56 3.16
N ILE A 19 -7.90 -7.40 1.86
CA ILE A 19 -9.00 -6.57 1.35
C ILE A 19 -10.36 -7.16 1.73
N SER A 20 -10.49 -8.48 1.74
CA SER A 20 -11.76 -9.13 2.07
C SER A 20 -12.24 -8.82 3.50
N LYS A 21 -11.32 -8.43 4.39
CA LYS A 21 -11.65 -8.05 5.77
C LYS A 21 -12.02 -6.59 5.93
N ILE A 22 -12.00 -5.83 4.83
CA ILE A 22 -12.40 -4.42 4.80
C ILE A 22 -13.79 -4.33 4.19
N GLU A 23 -14.60 -3.37 4.64
CA GLU A 23 -15.94 -3.16 4.11
C GLU A 23 -15.92 -3.04 2.60
N GLN A 24 -16.81 -3.75 1.93
CA GLN A 24 -16.86 -3.83 0.47
C GLN A 24 -16.96 -2.46 -0.20
N LYS A 25 -17.63 -1.51 0.43
CA LYS A 25 -17.80 -0.16 -0.14
C LYS A 25 -16.47 0.56 -0.38
N TYR A 26 -15.39 0.13 0.27
CA TYR A 26 -14.06 0.75 0.12
C TYR A 26 -13.16 0.01 -0.87
N HIS A 27 -13.55 -1.16 -1.36
CA HIS A 27 -12.68 -1.97 -2.21
C HIS A 27 -12.27 -1.25 -3.50
N ALA A 28 -13.22 -0.58 -4.16
CA ALA A 28 -12.91 0.17 -5.39
C ALA A 28 -11.97 1.34 -5.13
N LEU A 29 -12.16 2.04 -4.01
CA LEU A 29 -11.28 3.12 -3.60
C LEU A 29 -9.87 2.63 -3.38
N ILE A 30 -9.71 1.51 -2.68
CA ILE A 30 -8.40 0.94 -2.39
C ILE A 30 -7.66 0.61 -3.68
N ARG A 31 -8.32 -0.10 -4.61
CA ARG A 31 -7.71 -0.46 -5.89
C ARG A 31 -7.31 0.76 -6.71
N ARG A 32 -8.19 1.77 -6.77
CA ARG A 32 -7.94 2.99 -7.52
C ARG A 32 -6.76 3.77 -6.93
N GLN A 33 -6.67 3.86 -5.61
CA GLN A 33 -5.57 4.58 -4.95
C GLN A 33 -4.23 3.86 -5.16
N ILE A 34 -4.21 2.54 -5.06
CA ILE A 34 -2.99 1.78 -5.32
C ILE A 34 -2.52 2.06 -6.75
N ARG A 35 -3.41 1.94 -7.71
CA ARG A 35 -3.05 2.15 -9.12
C ARG A 35 -2.58 3.58 -9.37
N SER A 36 -3.35 4.57 -8.96
CA SER A 36 -3.05 5.96 -9.28
C SER A 36 -1.81 6.48 -8.55
N ARG A 37 -1.52 5.97 -7.34
CA ARG A 37 -0.42 6.48 -6.53
C ARG A 37 0.88 5.71 -6.71
N LEU A 38 0.81 4.43 -7.08
CA LEU A 38 1.99 3.57 -7.09
C LEU A 38 2.47 3.18 -8.49
N MET A 39 1.64 3.38 -9.51
CA MET A 39 2.03 2.96 -10.86
C MET A 39 3.16 3.81 -11.46
N PHE A 40 3.27 5.08 -11.11
CA PHE A 40 4.23 5.97 -11.75
C PHE A 40 5.35 6.47 -10.84
N GLU A 41 5.06 6.78 -9.60
CA GLU A 41 6.03 7.39 -8.69
C GLU A 41 6.00 6.72 -7.31
N PRO A 42 6.27 5.40 -7.25
CA PRO A 42 6.10 4.67 -5.97
C PRO A 42 7.06 5.10 -4.87
N GLU A 43 8.24 5.60 -5.23
CA GLU A 43 9.26 5.99 -4.26
C GLU A 43 9.45 7.51 -4.17
N THR A 44 8.45 8.28 -4.57
CA THR A 44 8.46 9.72 -4.34
C THR A 44 7.73 10.02 -3.04
N GLU A 45 8.46 10.55 -2.07
CA GLU A 45 7.84 10.89 -0.79
C GLU A 45 6.84 12.01 -0.98
N THR A 46 5.64 11.80 -0.45
CA THR A 46 4.58 12.80 -0.44
C THR A 46 3.92 12.77 0.93
N ARG A 47 2.90 13.62 1.12
CA ARG A 47 2.13 13.61 2.35
C ARG A 47 1.55 12.22 2.66
N ASN A 48 1.21 11.46 1.60
CA ASN A 48 0.54 10.17 1.73
C ASN A 48 1.43 8.97 1.38
N ARG A 49 2.63 9.20 0.83
CA ARG A 49 3.60 8.14 0.55
C ARG A 49 4.84 8.40 1.38
N LYS A 50 5.16 7.50 2.28
CA LYS A 50 6.27 7.67 3.20
C LYS A 50 7.19 6.47 3.20
N PRO A 51 8.52 6.70 3.16
CA PRO A 51 9.45 5.61 3.45
C PRO A 51 9.34 5.28 4.93
N LEU A 52 9.48 4.01 5.26
CA LEU A 52 9.50 3.57 6.65
C LEU A 52 10.92 3.69 7.18
N LEU A 53 11.07 4.21 8.40
CA LEU A 53 12.38 4.38 9.00
C LEU A 53 13.10 3.05 9.21
N ARG A 54 12.35 1.99 9.37
CA ARG A 54 12.83 0.62 9.39
C ARG A 54 11.80 -0.26 8.68
N PRO A 55 12.24 -1.39 8.12
CA PRO A 55 11.30 -2.29 7.49
C PRO A 55 10.20 -2.68 8.48
N SER A 56 8.96 -2.71 7.99
CA SER A 56 7.85 -3.17 8.80
C SER A 56 7.98 -4.66 9.07
N VAL A 57 7.19 -5.17 10.03
CA VAL A 57 7.11 -6.62 10.26
C VAL A 57 6.63 -7.37 9.02
N LEU A 58 6.07 -6.64 8.07
CA LEU A 58 5.60 -7.19 6.78
C LEU A 58 6.69 -7.15 5.71
N GLY A 59 7.87 -6.63 6.03
CA GLY A 59 9.00 -6.58 5.10
C GLY A 59 8.98 -5.44 4.11
N SER A 60 8.03 -4.50 4.22
CA SER A 60 7.95 -3.39 3.27
C SER A 60 8.86 -2.23 3.66
N ALA A 61 9.28 -1.46 2.65
CA ALA A 61 10.07 -0.25 2.84
C ALA A 61 9.23 1.03 2.71
N TRP A 62 8.02 0.94 2.18
CA TRP A 62 7.15 2.10 1.92
C TRP A 62 5.73 1.87 2.41
N GLU A 63 5.06 2.96 2.74
CA GLU A 63 3.67 2.97 3.17
C GLU A 63 2.91 4.04 2.40
N LEU A 64 1.75 3.67 1.86
CA LEU A 64 0.78 4.60 1.28
C LEU A 64 -0.41 4.72 2.22
N ARG A 65 -0.82 5.95 2.50
CA ARG A 65 -1.95 6.25 3.40
C ARG A 65 -3.04 6.96 2.64
N PHE A 66 -4.29 6.57 2.83
CA PHE A 66 -5.42 7.23 2.16
C PHE A 66 -6.74 6.87 2.82
N GLY A 67 -7.82 7.43 2.25
CA GLY A 67 -9.17 7.19 2.72
C GLY A 67 -9.56 8.09 3.89
N PRO A 68 -10.76 7.90 4.47
CA PRO A 68 -11.22 8.71 5.60
C PRO A 68 -10.21 8.62 6.75
N ASP A 69 -9.75 9.78 7.24
CA ASP A 69 -8.76 9.88 8.32
C ASP A 69 -7.47 9.13 8.04
N ASN A 70 -7.12 8.95 6.76
CA ASN A 70 -5.95 8.19 6.33
C ASN A 70 -5.92 6.80 6.96
N ARG A 71 -7.09 6.17 7.12
CA ARG A 71 -7.17 4.89 7.82
C ARG A 71 -6.62 3.72 7.03
N PHE A 72 -6.63 3.79 5.69
CA PHE A 72 -6.13 2.69 4.87
C PHE A 72 -4.64 2.81 4.69
N ARG A 73 -3.95 1.69 4.81
CA ARG A 73 -2.50 1.62 4.73
C ARG A 73 -2.12 0.52 3.76
N VAL A 74 -1.29 0.87 2.76
CA VAL A 74 -0.75 -0.10 1.81
C VAL A 74 0.75 -0.16 2.00
N PHE A 75 1.27 -1.35 2.25
CA PHE A 75 2.70 -1.58 2.46
C PHE A 75 3.27 -2.20 1.19
N TYR A 76 4.33 -1.60 0.66
CA TYR A 76 4.85 -2.00 -0.63
C TYR A 76 6.34 -1.77 -0.75
N GLU A 77 6.92 -2.36 -1.80
CA GLU A 77 8.29 -2.14 -2.22
C GLU A 77 8.31 -1.90 -3.72
N ALA A 78 9.32 -1.18 -4.20
CA ALA A 78 9.52 -0.96 -5.62
C ALA A 78 10.83 -1.61 -6.06
N ASP A 79 10.78 -2.27 -7.22
CA ASP A 79 11.94 -2.87 -7.86
C ASP A 79 12.18 -2.14 -9.18
N HIS A 80 13.21 -1.31 -9.22
CA HIS A 80 13.53 -0.54 -10.42
C HIS A 80 14.07 -1.40 -11.56
N ALA A 81 14.77 -2.47 -11.23
CA ALA A 81 15.33 -3.35 -12.26
C ALA A 81 14.23 -4.05 -13.06
N LEU A 82 13.17 -4.44 -12.38
CA LEU A 82 12.04 -5.13 -12.99
C LEU A 82 10.88 -4.20 -13.32
N ASN A 83 10.96 -2.92 -12.95
CA ASN A 83 9.85 -1.96 -13.07
C ASN A 83 8.57 -2.49 -12.44
N GLN A 84 8.69 -3.01 -11.23
CA GLN A 84 7.58 -3.59 -10.49
C GLN A 84 7.40 -2.91 -9.14
N VAL A 85 6.14 -2.77 -8.72
CA VAL A 85 5.79 -2.42 -7.35
C VAL A 85 5.14 -3.65 -6.74
N TYR A 86 5.73 -4.15 -5.67
CA TYR A 86 5.21 -5.32 -4.98
C TYR A 86 4.35 -4.88 -3.80
N ILE A 87 3.06 -5.17 -3.90
CA ILE A 87 2.09 -4.83 -2.85
C ILE A 87 2.08 -5.98 -1.84
N LEU A 88 2.61 -5.72 -0.65
CA LEU A 88 2.79 -6.75 0.37
C LEU A 88 1.60 -6.92 1.29
N ALA A 89 0.94 -5.82 1.65
CA ALA A 89 -0.17 -5.88 2.58
C ALA A 89 -1.06 -4.66 2.46
N VAL A 90 -2.33 -4.84 2.78
CA VAL A 90 -3.31 -3.77 2.87
C VAL A 90 -3.94 -3.84 4.27
N GLY A 91 -3.86 -2.74 5.00
CA GLY A 91 -4.36 -2.69 6.35
C GLY A 91 -5.27 -1.51 6.62
N VAL A 92 -5.85 -1.53 7.81
CA VAL A 92 -6.73 -0.47 8.31
C VAL A 92 -6.21 -0.03 9.67
N LYS A 93 -6.01 1.27 9.82
CA LYS A 93 -5.67 1.83 11.12
C LYS A 93 -6.94 2.29 11.81
N ILE A 94 -7.22 1.73 12.98
CA ILE A 94 -8.37 2.09 13.79
C ILE A 94 -7.81 2.62 15.09
N LYS A 95 -7.99 3.92 15.35
CA LYS A 95 -7.32 4.63 16.43
C LYS A 95 -5.82 4.46 16.27
N ASP A 96 -5.12 3.94 17.26
CA ASP A 96 -3.67 3.74 17.20
C ASP A 96 -3.27 2.31 16.85
N ARG A 97 -4.21 1.51 16.34
CA ARG A 97 -3.99 0.09 16.05
C ARG A 97 -4.06 -0.18 14.56
N LEU A 98 -3.10 -0.95 14.06
CA LEU A 98 -3.09 -1.40 12.67
C LEU A 98 -3.63 -2.83 12.61
N PHE A 99 -4.59 -3.05 11.71
CA PHE A 99 -5.14 -4.38 11.44
C PHE A 99 -4.87 -4.75 9.99
N VAL A 100 -4.34 -5.95 9.77
CA VAL A 100 -4.09 -6.49 8.44
C VAL A 100 -4.72 -7.88 8.39
N GLY A 101 -5.65 -8.10 7.45
CA GLY A 101 -6.37 -9.36 7.37
C GLY A 101 -7.19 -9.67 8.60
N GLY A 102 -7.61 -8.65 9.33
CA GLY A 102 -8.37 -8.81 10.57
C GLY A 102 -7.53 -9.05 11.81
N GLU A 103 -6.21 -9.11 11.67
CA GLU A 103 -5.29 -9.32 12.79
C GLU A 103 -4.54 -8.03 13.12
N GLU A 104 -4.32 -7.79 14.41
CA GLU A 104 -3.58 -6.62 14.86
C GLU A 104 -2.08 -6.83 14.68
N PHE A 105 -1.40 -5.79 14.16
CA PHE A 105 0.04 -5.78 14.00
C PHE A 105 0.64 -4.59 14.72
N ASP A 106 1.82 -4.78 15.31
CA ASP A 106 2.59 -3.69 15.89
C ASP A 106 3.27 -2.89 14.78
N LEU A 107 3.24 -1.58 14.94
CA LEU A 107 3.88 -0.66 14.00
C LEU A 107 5.33 -0.37 14.36
#